data_ef54a6cae7f21e90f6340b7269aa05d8
#
_entry.id   ef54a6cae7f21e90f6340b7269aa05d8
#
_cell.length_a   1.000
_cell.length_b   1.000
_cell.length_c   1.000
_cell.angle_alpha   90.00
_cell.angle_beta   90.00
_cell.angle_gamma   90.00
#
_symmetry.space_group_name_H-M   'P 1'
#
loop_
_entity.id
_entity.type
_entity.pdbx_description
1 polymer ?
#
loop_
_entity_poly.entity_id
_entity_poly.type
_entity_poly.pdbx_seq_one_letter_code
_entity_poly.pdbx_strand_id
1 'polypeptide(L)'
;MLTKRIIPCLDIKNGRTVKGVNFVDLKDAGDPVELAKKYAETGADELVFLDISATEERRATLVDLVRKVAAAINIPFTVGGGISSVTDVDVLLRNGADKVSINSSAVKNPDLIYEIAAKYGSQCVVVAIDAKQIGGDWIVHLVGGKVPTELNLFDWAKEVEQRGAGEIL
;
A
#
# COMPACT_ATOMS: atom_id res chain seq x y z
N MET A 1 13.33 -24.24 3.39
CA MET A 1 12.01 -23.93 4.00
C MET A 1 11.77 -22.45 3.81
N LEU A 2 10.64 -22.07 3.22
CA LEU A 2 10.27 -20.64 3.09
C LEU A 2 9.77 -20.16 4.46
N THR A 3 10.43 -19.16 5.03
CA THR A 3 9.99 -18.50 6.27
C THR A 3 8.84 -17.54 5.98
N LYS A 4 7.95 -17.36 6.95
CA LYS A 4 6.92 -16.32 6.90
C LYS A 4 7.55 -14.98 7.26
N ARG A 5 7.14 -13.91 6.58
CA ARG A 5 7.51 -12.52 6.93
C ARG A 5 6.45 -11.94 7.86
N ILE A 6 6.91 -11.18 8.85
CA ILE A 6 6.04 -10.35 9.71
C ILE A 6 6.10 -8.92 9.17
N ILE A 7 4.98 -8.44 8.64
CA ILE A 7 4.88 -7.17 7.95
C ILE A 7 3.80 -6.30 8.62
N PRO A 8 4.15 -5.47 9.61
CA PRO A 8 3.22 -4.52 10.20
C PRO A 8 2.73 -3.52 9.15
N CYS A 9 1.42 -3.28 9.14
CA CYS A 9 0.77 -2.33 8.26
C CYS A 9 0.25 -1.16 9.10
N LEU A 10 0.65 0.08 8.75
CA LEU A 10 0.31 1.31 9.45
C LEU A 10 -0.56 2.19 8.58
N ASP A 11 -1.77 2.48 9.04
CA ASP A 11 -2.64 3.47 8.42
C ASP A 11 -2.18 4.87 8.78
N ILE A 12 -1.97 5.71 7.77
CA ILE A 12 -1.51 7.08 7.94
C ILE A 12 -2.65 8.04 7.58
N LYS A 13 -2.92 8.98 8.47
CA LYS A 13 -3.85 10.09 8.23
C LYS A 13 -3.22 11.40 8.70
N ASN A 14 -3.11 12.35 7.79
CA ASN A 14 -2.51 13.67 8.08
C ASN A 14 -1.09 13.58 8.69
N GLY A 15 -0.27 12.64 8.21
CA GLY A 15 1.10 12.43 8.70
C GLY A 15 1.21 11.73 10.07
N ARG A 16 0.12 11.23 10.62
CA ARG A 16 0.08 10.49 11.89
C ARG A 16 -0.39 9.06 11.65
N THR A 17 0.15 8.13 12.41
CA THR A 17 -0.40 6.77 12.45
C THR A 17 -1.72 6.78 13.18
N VAL A 18 -2.71 6.13 12.61
CA VAL A 18 -4.05 6.02 13.19
C VAL A 18 -4.46 4.56 13.31
N LYS A 19 -5.39 4.30 14.22
CA LYS A 19 -6.05 3.00 14.37
C LYS A 19 -7.55 3.17 14.50
N GLY A 20 -8.29 2.26 13.92
CA GLY A 20 -9.76 2.22 14.02
C GLY A 20 -10.30 1.00 13.31
N VAL A 21 -11.55 0.66 13.57
CA VAL A 21 -12.25 -0.43 12.89
C VAL A 21 -13.00 0.16 11.69
N ASN A 22 -12.79 -0.41 10.50
CA ASN A 22 -13.42 0.05 9.26
C ASN A 22 -13.25 1.56 8.97
N PHE A 23 -12.13 2.16 9.39
CA PHE A 23 -11.83 3.60 9.26
C PHE A 23 -12.83 4.52 9.96
N VAL A 24 -13.54 4.00 10.98
CA VAL A 24 -14.46 4.77 11.84
C VAL A 24 -13.79 5.04 13.19
N ASP A 25 -14.09 6.21 13.78
CA ASP A 25 -13.56 6.63 15.10
C ASP A 25 -12.03 6.49 15.21
N LEU A 26 -11.31 6.95 14.18
CA LEU A 26 -9.88 6.86 14.11
C LEU A 26 -9.21 7.57 15.30
N LYS A 27 -8.38 6.83 16.03
CA LYS A 27 -7.57 7.34 17.15
C LYS A 27 -6.12 7.47 16.71
N ASP A 28 -5.46 8.53 17.16
CA ASP A 28 -4.01 8.69 16.98
C ASP A 28 -3.28 7.52 17.67
N ALA A 29 -2.41 6.84 16.94
CA ALA A 29 -1.61 5.73 17.43
C ALA A 29 -0.12 6.09 17.56
N GLY A 30 0.26 7.31 17.19
CA GLY A 30 1.60 7.82 17.37
C GLY A 30 2.30 8.34 16.11
N ASP A 31 3.54 8.71 16.30
CA ASP A 31 4.40 9.13 15.19
C ASP A 31 4.81 7.94 14.32
N PRO A 32 4.60 7.99 12.99
CA PRO A 32 4.91 6.87 12.11
C PRO A 32 6.40 6.53 12.03
N VAL A 33 7.30 7.51 12.17
CA VAL A 33 8.75 7.27 12.13
C VAL A 33 9.21 6.55 13.40
N GLU A 34 8.72 6.96 14.55
CA GLU A 34 9.04 6.30 15.82
C GLU A 34 8.45 4.88 15.88
N LEU A 35 7.25 4.67 15.34
CA LEU A 35 6.68 3.33 15.23
C LEU A 35 7.48 2.46 14.24
N ALA A 36 7.95 3.02 13.13
CA ALA A 36 8.79 2.31 12.17
C ALA A 36 10.08 1.80 12.84
N LYS A 37 10.79 2.66 13.58
CA LYS A 37 11.98 2.27 14.35
C LYS A 37 11.67 1.13 15.33
N LYS A 38 10.61 1.29 16.10
CA LYS A 38 10.20 0.29 17.09
C LYS A 38 9.92 -1.06 16.45
N TYR A 39 9.18 -1.11 15.35
CA TYR A 39 8.90 -2.36 14.64
C TYR A 39 10.16 -2.99 14.04
N ALA A 40 11.04 -2.18 13.43
CA ALA A 40 12.30 -2.67 12.90
C ALA A 40 13.19 -3.26 14.01
N GLU A 41 13.33 -2.58 15.15
CA GLU A 41 14.10 -3.03 16.32
C GLU A 41 13.51 -4.29 16.96
N THR A 42 12.21 -4.49 16.90
CA THR A 42 11.52 -5.66 17.47
C THR A 42 11.41 -6.85 16.52
N GLY A 43 12.02 -6.76 15.32
CA GLY A 43 12.17 -7.88 14.41
C GLY A 43 11.11 -8.00 13.33
N ALA A 44 10.45 -6.91 12.94
CA ALA A 44 9.64 -6.89 11.72
C ALA A 44 10.54 -7.10 10.50
N ASP A 45 10.06 -7.88 9.53
CA ASP A 45 10.80 -8.17 8.30
C ASP A 45 10.66 -7.04 7.26
N GLU A 46 9.48 -6.42 7.22
CA GLU A 46 9.13 -5.30 6.34
C GLU A 46 8.07 -4.42 7.02
N LEU A 47 7.79 -3.24 6.46
CA LEU A 47 6.68 -2.38 6.88
C LEU A 47 5.81 -1.97 5.70
N VAL A 48 4.54 -1.68 5.96
CA VAL A 48 3.62 -1.07 5.01
C VAL A 48 3.04 0.20 5.61
N PHE A 49 3.06 1.29 4.84
CA PHE A 49 2.40 2.55 5.18
C PHE A 49 1.30 2.83 4.17
N LEU A 50 0.06 2.93 4.63
CA LEU A 50 -1.10 3.22 3.79
C LEU A 50 -1.66 4.60 4.14
N ASP A 51 -1.48 5.59 3.26
CA ASP A 51 -2.14 6.89 3.42
C ASP A 51 -3.62 6.77 3.06
N ILE A 52 -4.46 6.76 4.08
CA ILE A 52 -5.92 6.66 3.95
C ILE A 52 -6.60 8.01 3.72
N SER A 53 -5.82 9.09 3.68
CA SER A 53 -6.31 10.47 3.51
C SER A 53 -5.89 11.09 2.18
N ALA A 54 -5.38 10.29 1.25
CA ALA A 54 -4.74 10.75 0.03
C ALA A 54 -5.59 11.73 -0.78
N THR A 55 -5.24 13.00 -0.69
CA THR A 55 -5.64 14.09 -1.59
C THR A 55 -4.38 14.68 -2.22
N GLU A 56 -4.50 15.41 -3.33
CA GLU A 56 -3.33 15.99 -3.99
C GLU A 56 -2.49 16.89 -3.07
N GLU A 57 -3.15 17.68 -2.20
CA GLU A 57 -2.49 18.58 -1.25
C GLU A 57 -1.62 17.85 -0.20
N ARG A 58 -1.88 16.56 0.05
CA ARG A 58 -1.19 15.75 1.07
C ARG A 58 -0.06 14.91 0.51
N ARG A 59 0.13 14.89 -0.80
CA ARG A 59 1.21 14.15 -1.45
C ARG A 59 2.60 14.60 -0.98
N ALA A 60 2.79 15.90 -0.77
CA ALA A 60 4.04 16.43 -0.22
C ALA A 60 4.34 15.92 1.20
N THR A 61 3.29 15.80 2.04
CA THR A 61 3.41 15.25 3.41
C THR A 61 3.82 13.78 3.38
N LEU A 62 3.25 12.99 2.46
CA LEU A 62 3.61 11.58 2.30
C LEU A 62 5.06 11.42 1.84
N VAL A 63 5.51 12.21 0.88
CA VAL A 63 6.91 12.18 0.40
C VAL A 63 7.90 12.54 1.52
N ASP A 64 7.59 13.54 2.33
CA ASP A 64 8.43 13.90 3.48
C ASP A 64 8.48 12.77 4.53
N LEU A 65 7.34 12.12 4.80
CA LEU A 65 7.27 10.95 5.65
C LEU A 65 8.14 9.80 5.11
N VAL A 66 8.02 9.48 3.82
CA VAL A 66 8.82 8.43 3.16
C VAL A 66 10.31 8.68 3.36
N ARG A 67 10.77 9.91 3.14
CA ARG A 67 12.17 10.29 3.34
C ARG A 67 12.63 10.11 4.78
N LYS A 68 11.80 10.50 5.75
CA LYS A 68 12.10 10.34 7.19
C LYS A 68 12.17 8.88 7.60
N VAL A 69 11.24 8.06 7.11
CA VAL A 69 11.22 6.61 7.38
C VAL A 69 12.45 5.95 6.76
N ALA A 70 12.76 6.23 5.49
CA ALA A 70 13.94 5.67 4.82
C ALA A 70 15.26 5.99 5.54
N ALA A 71 15.35 7.17 6.16
CA ALA A 71 16.53 7.55 6.96
C ALA A 71 16.57 6.89 8.36
N ALA A 72 15.45 6.35 8.82
CA ALA A 72 15.29 5.90 10.20
C ALA A 72 15.35 4.37 10.38
N ILE A 73 15.09 3.60 9.34
CA ILE A 73 15.04 2.12 9.38
C ILE A 73 15.92 1.50 8.30
N ASN A 74 16.26 0.23 8.49
CA ASN A 74 17.09 -0.56 7.58
C ASN A 74 16.37 -1.81 7.02
N ILE A 75 15.06 -1.91 7.22
CA ILE A 75 14.22 -2.96 6.65
C ILE A 75 13.40 -2.38 5.50
N PRO A 76 13.00 -3.19 4.49
CA PRO A 76 12.21 -2.72 3.37
C PRO A 76 10.86 -2.17 3.82
N PHE A 77 10.33 -1.20 3.07
CA PHE A 77 8.98 -0.74 3.31
C PHE A 77 8.21 -0.39 2.03
N THR A 78 6.92 -0.64 2.09
CA THR A 78 5.94 -0.36 1.05
C THR A 78 5.15 0.89 1.39
N VAL A 79 4.87 1.72 0.42
CA VAL A 79 4.02 2.91 0.55
C VAL A 79 2.81 2.80 -0.36
N GLY A 80 1.62 3.01 0.19
CA GLY A 80 0.36 3.02 -0.53
C GLY A 80 -0.51 4.22 -0.18
N GLY A 81 -1.53 4.43 -0.98
CA GLY A 81 -2.49 5.53 -0.84
C GLY A 81 -2.33 6.62 -1.91
N GLY A 82 -3.39 6.86 -2.66
CA GLY A 82 -3.47 7.93 -3.67
C GLY A 82 -2.54 7.82 -4.87
N ILE A 83 -1.85 6.71 -5.06
CA ILE A 83 -0.97 6.47 -6.21
C ILE A 83 -1.82 6.16 -7.44
N SER A 84 -1.67 6.95 -8.49
CA SER A 84 -2.49 6.86 -9.71
C SER A 84 -1.70 6.92 -11.02
N SER A 85 -0.40 7.12 -10.95
CA SER A 85 0.47 7.24 -12.12
C SER A 85 1.88 6.71 -11.85
N VAL A 86 2.60 6.39 -12.94
CA VAL A 86 4.03 6.04 -12.88
C VAL A 86 4.88 7.19 -12.31
N THR A 87 4.46 8.43 -12.51
CA THR A 87 5.14 9.60 -11.94
C THR A 87 5.03 9.62 -10.41
N ASP A 88 3.87 9.28 -9.85
CA ASP A 88 3.71 9.17 -8.39
C ASP A 88 4.67 8.12 -7.82
N VAL A 89 4.76 6.98 -8.51
CA VAL A 89 5.69 5.88 -8.14
C VAL A 89 7.14 6.34 -8.17
N ASP A 90 7.56 7.03 -9.23
CA ASP A 90 8.93 7.55 -9.38
C ASP A 90 9.32 8.43 -8.19
N VAL A 91 8.42 9.32 -7.79
CA VAL A 91 8.65 10.22 -6.65
C VAL A 91 8.83 9.44 -5.35
N LEU A 92 8.01 8.43 -5.07
CA LEU A 92 8.09 7.66 -3.83
C LEU A 92 9.35 6.79 -3.78
N LEU A 93 9.68 6.09 -4.86
CA LEU A 93 10.88 5.24 -4.92
C LEU A 93 12.17 6.08 -4.83
N ARG A 94 12.25 7.24 -5.48
CA ARG A 94 13.39 8.16 -5.37
C ARG A 94 13.57 8.76 -3.98
N ASN A 95 12.53 8.78 -3.17
CA ASN A 95 12.58 9.26 -1.79
C ASN A 95 12.79 8.14 -0.77
N GLY A 96 12.99 6.90 -1.22
CA GLY A 96 13.46 5.80 -0.40
C GLY A 96 12.46 4.70 -0.11
N ALA A 97 11.25 4.72 -0.66
CA ALA A 97 10.36 3.56 -0.63
C ALA A 97 10.94 2.42 -1.46
N ASP A 98 10.82 1.19 -0.99
CA ASP A 98 11.26 -0.01 -1.72
C ASP A 98 10.17 -0.53 -2.65
N LYS A 99 8.92 -0.40 -2.24
CA LYS A 99 7.74 -0.87 -2.97
C LYS A 99 6.61 0.16 -2.89
N VAL A 100 5.71 0.10 -3.84
CA VAL A 100 4.47 0.88 -3.85
C VAL A 100 3.25 -0.03 -3.86
N SER A 101 2.21 0.37 -3.14
CA SER A 101 0.93 -0.35 -3.12
C SER A 101 -0.14 0.47 -3.84
N ILE A 102 -0.75 -0.13 -4.84
CA ILE A 102 -1.88 0.44 -5.59
C ILE A 102 -3.13 -0.43 -5.39
N ASN A 103 -4.30 0.18 -5.37
CA ASN A 103 -5.58 -0.49 -5.17
C ASN A 103 -6.60 -0.02 -6.22
N SER A 104 -7.43 0.96 -5.90
CA SER A 104 -8.49 1.45 -6.79
C SER A 104 -7.98 1.97 -8.14
N SER A 105 -6.77 2.50 -8.20
CA SER A 105 -6.12 2.92 -9.45
C SER A 105 -5.81 1.73 -10.37
N ALA A 106 -5.39 0.59 -9.80
CA ALA A 106 -5.13 -0.63 -10.55
C ALA A 106 -6.41 -1.20 -11.18
N VAL A 107 -7.54 -1.15 -10.46
CA VAL A 107 -8.84 -1.59 -11.01
C VAL A 107 -9.34 -0.64 -12.11
N LYS A 108 -9.15 0.68 -11.94
CA LYS A 108 -9.56 1.69 -12.94
C LYS A 108 -8.68 1.69 -14.19
N ASN A 109 -7.41 1.44 -14.03
CA ASN A 109 -6.42 1.35 -15.10
C ASN A 109 -5.47 0.17 -14.83
N PRO A 110 -5.83 -1.05 -15.25
CA PRO A 110 -5.00 -2.24 -15.02
C PRO A 110 -3.62 -2.18 -15.69
N ASP A 111 -3.47 -1.41 -16.76
CA ASP A 111 -2.19 -1.25 -17.44
C ASP A 111 -1.14 -0.55 -16.58
N LEU A 112 -1.57 0.22 -15.57
CA LEU A 112 -0.68 0.85 -14.60
C LEU A 112 0.21 -0.18 -13.87
N ILE A 113 -0.31 -1.40 -13.59
CA ILE A 113 0.47 -2.49 -12.99
C ILE A 113 1.64 -2.85 -13.89
N TYR A 114 1.37 -3.08 -15.18
CA TYR A 114 2.38 -3.42 -16.17
C TYR A 114 3.40 -2.29 -16.36
N GLU A 115 2.94 -1.04 -16.47
CA GLU A 115 3.81 0.13 -16.65
C GLU A 115 4.81 0.28 -15.48
N ILE A 116 4.34 0.10 -14.25
CA ILE A 116 5.21 0.15 -13.06
C ILE A 116 6.18 -1.04 -13.07
N ALA A 117 5.67 -2.26 -13.30
CA ALA A 117 6.49 -3.47 -13.32
C ALA A 117 7.57 -3.44 -14.41
N ALA A 118 7.24 -2.96 -15.60
CA ALA A 118 8.17 -2.83 -16.72
C ALA A 118 9.30 -1.82 -16.42
N LYS A 119 8.99 -0.75 -15.69
CA LYS A 119 9.97 0.31 -15.40
C LYS A 119 10.83 0.03 -14.16
N TYR A 120 10.25 -0.55 -13.11
CA TYR A 120 10.91 -0.70 -11.81
C TYR A 120 11.08 -2.15 -11.35
N GLY A 121 10.52 -3.10 -12.09
CA GLY A 121 10.49 -4.52 -11.74
C GLY A 121 9.25 -4.90 -10.93
N SER A 122 8.81 -6.15 -11.09
CA SER A 122 7.64 -6.71 -10.38
C SER A 122 7.77 -6.61 -8.87
N GLN A 123 8.98 -6.75 -8.33
CA GLN A 123 9.26 -6.67 -6.89
C GLN A 123 8.87 -5.32 -6.26
N CYS A 124 8.74 -4.26 -7.06
CA CYS A 124 8.31 -2.94 -6.58
C CYS A 124 6.79 -2.77 -6.54
N VAL A 125 6.03 -3.71 -7.12
CA VAL A 125 4.57 -3.56 -7.29
C VAL A 125 3.83 -4.46 -6.31
N VAL A 126 3.10 -3.85 -5.40
CA VAL A 126 2.13 -4.50 -4.53
C VAL A 126 0.73 -4.06 -4.96
N VAL A 127 -0.18 -4.98 -5.20
CA VAL A 127 -1.58 -4.66 -5.44
C VAL A 127 -2.41 -5.03 -4.22
N ALA A 128 -2.97 -4.02 -3.55
CA ALA A 128 -3.91 -4.22 -2.46
C ALA A 128 -5.31 -4.50 -3.02
N ILE A 129 -5.99 -5.48 -2.45
CA ILE A 129 -7.32 -5.90 -2.89
C ILE A 129 -8.25 -5.98 -1.69
N ASP A 130 -9.12 -4.98 -1.54
CA ASP A 130 -10.24 -5.08 -0.61
C ASP A 130 -11.32 -5.99 -1.20
N ALA A 131 -11.79 -6.98 -0.44
CA ALA A 131 -12.86 -7.87 -0.89
C ALA A 131 -13.86 -8.17 0.21
N LYS A 132 -15.12 -8.40 -0.18
CA LYS A 132 -16.20 -8.83 0.71
C LYS A 132 -16.99 -9.95 0.07
N GLN A 133 -17.53 -10.82 0.90
CA GLN A 133 -18.42 -11.89 0.44
C GLN A 133 -19.82 -11.35 0.18
N ILE A 134 -20.30 -11.50 -1.04
CA ILE A 134 -21.65 -11.09 -1.47
C ILE A 134 -22.26 -12.26 -2.25
N GLY A 135 -23.39 -12.78 -1.81
CA GLY A 135 -24.09 -13.85 -2.51
C GLY A 135 -23.32 -15.18 -2.65
N GLY A 136 -22.32 -15.40 -1.81
CA GLY A 136 -21.44 -16.59 -1.86
C GLY A 136 -20.11 -16.35 -2.58
N ASP A 137 -19.98 -15.29 -3.36
CA ASP A 137 -18.76 -14.91 -4.08
C ASP A 137 -17.98 -13.83 -3.33
N TRP A 138 -16.65 -13.82 -3.54
CA TRP A 138 -15.78 -12.76 -3.05
C TRP A 138 -15.68 -11.66 -4.12
N ILE A 139 -16.20 -10.47 -3.81
CA ILE A 139 -16.27 -9.33 -4.73
C ILE A 139 -15.26 -8.26 -4.31
N VAL A 140 -14.49 -7.77 -5.29
CA VAL A 140 -13.52 -6.68 -5.11
C VAL A 140 -14.26 -5.38 -4.78
N HIS A 141 -13.74 -4.64 -3.82
CA HIS A 141 -14.24 -3.33 -3.41
C HIS A 141 -13.18 -2.25 -3.61
N LEU A 142 -13.63 -1.07 -3.92
CA LEU A 142 -12.80 0.13 -4.07
C LEU A 142 -12.98 1.08 -2.87
N VAL A 143 -12.14 2.11 -2.83
CA VAL A 143 -12.25 3.24 -1.88
C VAL A 143 -12.28 2.74 -0.42
N GLY A 144 -11.25 1.94 -0.05
CA GLY A 144 -11.16 1.39 1.31
C GLY A 144 -12.34 0.46 1.64
N GLY A 145 -12.72 -0.39 0.70
CA GLY A 145 -13.76 -1.40 0.89
C GLY A 145 -15.20 -0.87 0.86
N LYS A 146 -15.43 0.36 0.38
CA LYS A 146 -16.76 1.02 0.42
C LYS A 146 -17.60 0.81 -0.83
N VAL A 147 -16.98 0.69 -2.00
CA VAL A 147 -17.66 0.63 -3.29
C VAL A 147 -17.47 -0.74 -3.92
N PRO A 148 -18.51 -1.57 -4.06
CA PRO A 148 -18.41 -2.86 -4.72
C PRO A 148 -18.14 -2.67 -6.23
N THR A 149 -17.46 -3.65 -6.81
CA THR A 149 -17.29 -3.81 -8.26
C THR A 149 -18.01 -5.05 -8.75
N GLU A 150 -17.88 -5.37 -10.04
CA GLU A 150 -18.33 -6.65 -10.60
C GLU A 150 -17.20 -7.70 -10.65
N LEU A 151 -16.01 -7.37 -10.15
CA LEU A 151 -14.84 -8.23 -10.23
C LEU A 151 -14.86 -9.29 -9.12
N ASN A 152 -14.68 -10.55 -9.52
CA ASN A 152 -14.39 -11.62 -8.58
C ASN A 152 -12.94 -11.49 -8.07
N LEU A 153 -12.75 -11.68 -6.76
CA LEU A 153 -11.43 -11.58 -6.11
C LEU A 153 -10.37 -12.47 -6.77
N PHE A 154 -10.70 -13.73 -7.01
CA PHE A 154 -9.72 -14.71 -7.49
C PHE A 154 -9.34 -14.50 -8.96
N ASP A 155 -10.29 -14.04 -9.76
CA ASP A 155 -10.02 -13.71 -11.16
C ASP A 155 -9.19 -12.42 -11.26
N TRP A 156 -9.51 -11.42 -10.44
CA TRP A 156 -8.72 -10.20 -10.35
C TRP A 156 -7.31 -10.46 -9.84
N ALA A 157 -7.13 -11.30 -8.82
CA ALA A 157 -5.81 -11.66 -8.32
C ALA A 157 -4.93 -12.32 -9.39
N LYS A 158 -5.50 -13.22 -10.21
CA LYS A 158 -4.79 -13.82 -11.35
C LYS A 158 -4.40 -12.79 -12.41
N GLU A 159 -5.31 -11.87 -12.74
CA GLU A 159 -5.04 -10.80 -13.69
C GLU A 159 -3.92 -9.88 -13.18
N VAL A 160 -3.95 -9.51 -11.91
CA VAL A 160 -2.92 -8.71 -11.25
C VAL A 160 -1.54 -9.36 -11.35
N GLU A 161 -1.44 -10.66 -11.08
CA GLU A 161 -0.21 -11.44 -11.24
C GLU A 161 0.27 -11.45 -12.70
N GLN A 162 -0.62 -11.72 -13.65
CA GLN A 162 -0.30 -11.75 -15.09
C GLN A 162 0.18 -10.39 -15.61
N ARG A 163 -0.28 -9.29 -15.04
CA ARG A 163 0.14 -7.93 -15.37
C ARG A 163 1.48 -7.54 -14.75
N GLY A 164 2.03 -8.37 -13.87
CA GLY A 164 3.38 -8.21 -13.35
C GLY A 164 3.47 -7.68 -11.92
N ALA A 165 2.42 -7.72 -11.13
CA ALA A 165 2.53 -7.46 -9.69
C ALA A 165 3.39 -8.55 -9.03
N GLY A 166 4.29 -8.13 -8.15
CA GLY A 166 5.14 -9.04 -7.40
C GLY A 166 4.50 -9.55 -6.11
N GLU A 167 3.58 -8.77 -5.55
CA GLU A 167 2.89 -9.11 -4.29
C GLU A 167 1.42 -8.65 -4.33
N ILE A 168 0.58 -9.36 -3.58
CA ILE A 168 -0.83 -9.01 -3.32
C ILE A 168 -1.00 -8.83 -1.81
N LEU A 169 -1.68 -7.75 -1.42
CA LEU A 169 -2.01 -7.40 -0.05
C LEU A 169 -3.52 -7.52 0.19
#